data_1cd96e80b2251cf5e02961e4a72fbeb7
#
_entry.id   1cd96e80b2251cf5e02961e4a72fbeb7
#
_cell.length_a   1.000
_cell.length_b   1.000
_cell.length_c   1.000
_cell.angle_alpha   90.00
_cell.angle_beta   90.00
_cell.angle_gamma   90.00
#
_symmetry.space_group_name_H-M   'P 1'
#
loop_
_entity.id
_entity.type
_entity.pdbx_description
1 polymer ?
#
loop_
_entity_poly.entity_id
_entity_poly.type
_entity_poly.pdbx_seq_one_letter_code
_entity_poly.pdbx_strand_id
1 'polypeptide(L)'
;DDAKNETNPIVTVTDGGANDYSSDDGELQFNYLNQKAKIGDPNDKDYFTYYIREVKAPAGYQKSDTIYYATMNNTGEQVNYVQGHVDTVNGNKLVSFDDSNTTGAISNTKITGTVSWTKVEEGDKGYTPLAGSEWKLAKLGADGTIEAQSWTVSDQSASSETTWADTDDTNGKFTLAGLLPGTYTLTETQAPFGYELNKNTYKFTVDSTNGSITWKANEQLSIVSGTTYISDKCGATSVNIPVTKSVRNTDWPKDDEGSYVPFEFSIVATGDYAAKAPMPEALKISVAPKAGETDAAKLNNI
;
A
#
# COMPACT_ATOMS: atom_id res chain seq x y z
N ASP A 1 15.89 33.08 19.81
CA ASP A 1 16.07 32.95 18.34
C ASP A 1 16.87 31.71 17.94
N ASP A 2 17.92 31.33 18.73
CA ASP A 2 18.75 30.17 18.40
C ASP A 2 17.99 28.85 18.41
N ALA A 3 17.08 28.64 19.36
CA ALA A 3 16.26 27.44 19.38
C ALA A 3 15.34 27.28 18.14
N LYS A 4 14.85 28.39 17.57
CA LYS A 4 14.05 28.39 16.36
C LYS A 4 14.84 28.06 15.12
N ASN A 5 16.11 28.50 15.09
CA ASN A 5 17.00 28.37 13.95
C ASN A 5 17.88 27.12 14.03
N GLU A 6 17.72 26.31 15.09
CA GLU A 6 18.59 25.14 15.36
C GLU A 6 20.09 25.50 15.43
N THR A 7 20.40 26.71 15.91
CA THR A 7 21.77 27.23 16.00
C THR A 7 22.24 27.29 17.46
N ASN A 8 23.54 27.20 17.65
CA ASN A 8 24.20 27.38 18.93
C ASN A 8 23.57 26.60 20.10
N PRO A 9 23.32 25.29 20.00
CA PRO A 9 22.80 24.52 21.12
C PRO A 9 23.83 24.54 22.27
N ILE A 10 23.35 24.69 23.51
CA ILE A 10 24.22 24.57 24.70
C ILE A 10 24.70 23.12 24.81
N VAL A 11 23.82 22.18 24.58
CA VAL A 11 24.09 20.75 24.57
C VAL A 11 23.16 20.03 23.63
N THR A 12 23.63 18.98 22.95
CA THR A 12 22.82 18.00 22.26
C THR A 12 22.90 16.69 23.03
N VAL A 13 21.74 16.13 23.36
CA VAL A 13 21.60 14.88 24.12
C VAL A 13 20.96 13.83 23.25
N THR A 14 21.46 12.62 23.32
CA THR A 14 20.90 11.45 22.69
C THR A 14 20.63 10.42 23.79
N ASP A 15 19.46 9.77 23.73
CA ASP A 15 19.08 8.71 24.66
C ASP A 15 20.19 7.64 24.78
N GLY A 16 20.60 7.36 26.02
CA GLY A 16 21.75 6.51 26.34
C GLY A 16 23.14 7.08 25.96
N GLY A 17 23.20 8.36 25.55
CA GLY A 17 24.46 9.03 25.15
C GLY A 17 25.21 9.64 26.32
N ALA A 18 26.42 10.15 26.05
CA ALA A 18 27.35 10.67 27.08
C ALA A 18 26.79 11.85 27.89
N ASN A 19 25.84 12.61 27.38
CA ASN A 19 25.23 13.77 28.02
C ASN A 19 23.83 13.48 28.57
N ASP A 20 23.37 12.24 28.48
CA ASP A 20 22.15 11.77 29.09
C ASP A 20 22.47 11.21 30.50
N TYR A 21 21.77 11.70 31.49
CA TYR A 21 21.92 11.26 32.86
C TYR A 21 20.80 10.35 33.34
N SER A 22 19.79 10.06 32.46
CA SER A 22 18.83 9.00 32.69
C SER A 22 19.43 7.63 32.33
N SER A 23 19.04 6.61 33.05
CA SER A 23 19.36 5.22 32.75
C SER A 23 18.21 4.50 32.00
N ASP A 24 17.07 5.15 31.84
CA ASP A 24 15.87 4.57 31.33
C ASP A 24 15.72 4.88 29.82
N ASP A 25 15.51 3.85 29.00
CA ASP A 25 15.34 3.98 27.56
C ASP A 25 14.16 4.91 27.22
N GLY A 26 14.38 5.87 26.36
CA GLY A 26 13.37 6.86 25.94
C GLY A 26 13.18 8.01 26.90
N GLU A 27 13.97 8.10 27.96
CA GLU A 27 13.99 9.20 28.92
C GLU A 27 15.30 9.99 28.79
N LEU A 28 15.21 11.32 28.74
CA LEU A 28 16.38 12.21 28.70
C LEU A 28 16.42 13.04 29.96
N GLN A 29 17.58 13.03 30.65
CA GLN A 29 17.86 13.84 31.81
C GLN A 29 19.03 14.80 31.58
N PHE A 30 18.76 16.09 31.80
CA PHE A 30 19.79 17.14 31.73
C PHE A 30 20.25 17.51 33.12
N ASN A 31 21.56 17.53 33.34
CA ASN A 31 22.13 17.97 34.61
C ASN A 31 22.93 19.27 34.44
N TYR A 32 23.25 19.92 35.54
CA TYR A 32 24.08 21.13 35.63
C TYR A 32 23.54 22.36 34.89
N LEU A 33 22.20 22.47 34.76
CA LEU A 33 21.59 23.67 34.22
C LEU A 33 21.59 24.80 35.29
N ASN A 34 22.02 25.99 34.88
CA ASN A 34 22.05 27.15 35.77
C ASN A 34 20.62 27.64 36.03
N GLN A 35 20.32 27.96 37.30
CA GLN A 35 19.01 28.47 37.71
C GLN A 35 18.87 29.97 37.50
N LYS A 36 19.90 30.75 37.75
CA LYS A 36 19.86 32.21 37.73
C LYS A 36 20.79 32.82 36.71
N ALA A 37 20.38 33.93 36.11
CA ALA A 37 21.18 34.71 35.20
C ALA A 37 22.44 35.32 35.84
N LYS A 38 22.32 35.68 37.14
CA LYS A 38 23.46 36.18 37.92
C LYS A 38 23.67 35.27 39.12
N ILE A 39 24.68 34.41 38.98
CA ILE A 39 25.11 33.50 40.05
C ILE A 39 25.66 34.32 41.21
N GLY A 40 25.11 34.12 42.43
CA GLY A 40 25.57 34.78 43.67
C GLY A 40 24.87 36.07 44.04
N ASP A 41 23.89 36.55 43.24
CA ASP A 41 23.03 37.66 43.63
C ASP A 41 21.73 37.17 44.29
N PRO A 42 21.56 37.32 45.61
CA PRO A 42 20.33 36.85 46.29
C PRO A 42 19.07 37.61 45.89
N ASN A 43 19.20 38.79 45.26
CA ASN A 43 18.07 39.61 44.81
C ASN A 43 17.76 39.38 43.32
N ASP A 44 18.54 38.58 42.61
CA ASP A 44 18.27 38.27 41.24
C ASP A 44 16.99 37.39 41.14
N LYS A 45 16.00 37.92 40.45
CA LYS A 45 14.74 37.23 40.17
C LYS A 45 14.66 36.72 38.74
N ASP A 46 15.70 36.98 37.96
CA ASP A 46 15.76 36.54 36.57
C ASP A 46 16.22 35.10 36.48
N TYR A 47 15.38 34.23 36.06
CA TYR A 47 15.66 32.81 35.88
C TYR A 47 15.97 32.53 34.42
N PHE A 48 16.89 31.58 34.17
CA PHE A 48 17.09 31.08 32.83
C PHE A 48 15.91 30.28 32.36
N THR A 49 15.49 30.55 31.14
CA THR A 49 14.57 29.71 30.40
C THR A 49 15.34 28.90 29.36
N TYR A 50 15.26 27.60 29.48
CA TYR A 50 15.88 26.69 28.54
C TYR A 50 14.85 26.25 27.50
N TYR A 51 15.26 26.26 26.22
CA TYR A 51 14.47 25.78 25.10
C TYR A 51 14.96 24.41 24.71
N ILE A 52 14.05 23.47 24.59
CA ILE A 52 14.30 22.09 24.22
C ILE A 52 13.62 21.84 22.87
N ARG A 53 14.37 21.32 21.93
CA ARG A 53 13.88 21.00 20.61
C ARG A 53 14.43 19.66 20.16
N GLU A 54 13.58 18.86 19.51
CA GLU A 54 14.04 17.67 18.84
C GLU A 54 14.86 18.04 17.59
N VAL A 55 16.08 17.54 17.48
CA VAL A 55 16.94 17.77 16.32
C VAL A 55 16.88 16.60 15.34
N LYS A 56 16.53 15.40 15.83
CA LYS A 56 16.39 14.17 15.04
C LYS A 56 15.36 13.25 15.69
N ALA A 57 14.36 12.82 14.91
CA ALA A 57 13.41 11.83 15.35
C ALA A 57 13.99 10.40 15.23
N PRO A 58 13.47 9.43 15.98
CA PRO A 58 13.71 8.03 15.73
C PRO A 58 13.31 7.61 14.31
N ALA A 59 13.94 6.55 13.79
CA ALA A 59 13.61 6.04 12.46
C ALA A 59 12.12 5.67 12.35
N GLY A 60 11.46 6.15 11.31
CA GLY A 60 10.03 5.92 11.08
C GLY A 60 9.08 6.90 11.77
N TYR A 61 9.62 7.96 12.37
CA TYR A 61 8.84 9.02 12.99
C TYR A 61 9.17 10.38 12.38
N GLN A 62 8.17 11.26 12.36
CA GLN A 62 8.37 12.65 11.98
C GLN A 62 9.03 13.41 13.12
N LYS A 63 10.03 14.23 12.78
CA LYS A 63 10.63 15.16 13.73
C LYS A 63 9.56 16.14 14.22
N SER A 64 9.50 16.36 15.53
CA SER A 64 8.65 17.38 16.10
C SER A 64 9.26 18.77 15.85
N ASP A 65 8.47 19.68 15.29
CA ASP A 65 8.84 21.09 15.16
C ASP A 65 8.46 21.91 16.41
N THR A 66 7.90 21.25 17.42
CA THR A 66 7.54 21.90 18.68
C THR A 66 8.77 22.28 19.47
N ILE A 67 8.81 23.52 19.95
CA ILE A 67 9.83 24.01 20.88
C ILE A 67 9.24 23.97 22.27
N TYR A 68 9.88 23.26 23.15
CA TYR A 68 9.54 23.17 24.57
C TYR A 68 10.39 24.14 25.35
N TYR A 69 9.90 24.62 26.49
CA TYR A 69 10.72 25.41 27.37
C TYR A 69 10.60 24.96 28.83
N ALA A 70 11.68 25.10 29.57
CA ALA A 70 11.75 24.87 30.99
C ALA A 70 12.30 26.11 31.66
N THR A 71 11.60 26.66 32.65
CA THR A 71 12.09 27.73 33.52
C THR A 71 12.46 27.11 34.84
N MET A 72 13.69 27.36 35.28
CA MET A 72 14.18 26.85 36.54
C MET A 72 13.63 27.70 37.69
N ASN A 73 12.91 27.10 38.64
CA ASN A 73 12.35 27.80 39.79
C ASN A 73 13.25 27.62 41.02
N ASN A 74 13.41 28.68 41.81
CA ASN A 74 14.31 28.70 42.97
C ASN A 74 13.61 28.26 44.26
N THR A 75 13.25 27.01 44.41
CA THR A 75 12.83 26.45 45.70
C THR A 75 13.89 25.57 46.36
N GLY A 76 15.14 25.64 45.92
CA GLY A 76 16.34 25.22 46.65
C GLY A 76 16.72 23.77 46.64
N GLU A 77 15.86 22.81 46.27
CA GLU A 77 16.21 21.38 46.39
C GLU A 77 15.77 20.46 45.27
N GLN A 78 14.97 20.91 44.30
CA GLN A 78 14.65 20.12 43.14
C GLN A 78 14.39 21.00 41.91
N VAL A 79 14.82 20.52 40.77
CA VAL A 79 14.44 21.07 39.46
C VAL A 79 12.97 20.79 39.26
N ASN A 80 12.10 21.71 39.67
CA ASN A 80 10.69 21.66 39.34
C ASN A 80 10.53 22.24 37.94
N TYR A 81 10.09 21.45 37.03
CA TYR A 81 9.62 21.91 35.70
C TYR A 81 8.34 22.67 35.92
N VAL A 82 8.32 23.99 35.67
CA VAL A 82 7.19 24.82 36.04
C VAL A 82 6.47 25.39 34.85
N GLN A 83 5.21 25.18 34.92
CA GLN A 83 4.06 25.89 34.37
C GLN A 83 3.92 26.09 32.87
N GLY A 84 2.85 25.49 32.41
CA GLY A 84 2.24 25.54 31.15
C GLY A 84 1.73 26.88 30.66
N HIS A 85 2.40 27.45 29.67
CA HIS A 85 1.76 28.37 28.76
C HIS A 85 2.02 27.89 27.32
N VAL A 86 0.93 27.81 26.54
CA VAL A 86 1.08 27.65 25.09
C VAL A 86 1.23 29.05 24.53
N ASP A 87 2.44 29.51 24.32
CA ASP A 87 2.68 30.74 23.59
C ASP A 87 3.01 30.42 22.12
N THR A 88 2.28 31.05 21.22
CA THR A 88 2.60 31.01 19.81
C THR A 88 3.55 32.14 19.49
N VAL A 89 4.84 31.89 19.49
CA VAL A 89 5.84 32.88 19.05
C VAL A 89 6.19 32.57 17.60
N ASN A 90 5.86 33.50 16.70
CA ASN A 90 6.10 33.39 15.25
C ASN A 90 5.59 32.10 14.59
N GLY A 91 4.39 31.64 14.98
CA GLY A 91 3.76 30.43 14.42
C GLY A 91 4.25 29.12 15.04
N ASN A 92 5.24 29.11 15.91
CA ASN A 92 5.69 27.92 16.62
C ASN A 92 4.92 27.78 17.94
N LYS A 93 4.42 26.58 18.20
CA LYS A 93 3.73 26.24 19.43
C LYS A 93 4.77 25.96 20.51
N LEU A 94 4.82 26.81 21.54
CA LEU A 94 5.60 26.52 22.73
C LEU A 94 4.73 25.73 23.69
N VAL A 95 5.14 24.52 24.01
CA VAL A 95 4.48 23.69 25.03
C VAL A 95 5.35 23.71 26.26
N SER A 96 4.76 24.06 27.38
CA SER A 96 5.46 23.98 28.66
C SER A 96 5.07 22.70 29.38
N PHE A 97 5.96 22.27 30.26
CA PHE A 97 5.68 21.23 31.21
C PHE A 97 5.03 21.85 32.44
N ASP A 98 3.85 21.38 32.84
CA ASP A 98 3.19 21.83 34.06
C ASP A 98 3.59 20.95 35.26
N ASP A 99 3.30 21.46 36.46
CA ASP A 99 3.63 20.75 37.72
C ASP A 99 2.92 19.38 37.85
N SER A 100 1.94 19.08 37.03
CA SER A 100 1.22 17.81 37.01
C SER A 100 1.86 16.79 36.06
N ASN A 101 2.73 17.22 35.13
CA ASN A 101 3.42 16.38 34.17
C ASN A 101 4.93 16.40 34.42
N THR A 102 5.36 15.71 35.45
CA THR A 102 6.76 15.62 35.87
C THR A 102 7.66 14.87 34.89
N THR A 103 7.08 14.21 33.89
CA THR A 103 7.83 13.39 32.90
C THR A 103 7.91 13.99 31.51
N GLY A 104 7.21 15.11 31.25
CA GLY A 104 7.35 15.87 30.00
C GLY A 104 7.32 15.02 28.73
N ALA A 105 6.29 14.22 28.54
CA ALA A 105 6.22 13.31 27.40
C ALA A 105 6.16 14.07 26.05
N ILE A 106 7.13 13.81 25.18
CA ILE A 106 7.20 14.33 23.82
C ILE A 106 6.81 13.20 22.86
N SER A 107 5.75 13.42 22.10
CA SER A 107 5.23 12.41 21.17
C SER A 107 5.63 12.72 19.74
N ASN A 108 6.13 11.72 19.05
CA ASN A 108 6.39 11.77 17.62
C ASN A 108 5.26 11.08 16.83
N THR A 109 4.93 11.61 15.67
CA THR A 109 3.98 10.98 14.76
C THR A 109 4.70 9.95 13.91
N LYS A 110 4.18 8.73 13.84
CA LYS A 110 4.70 7.71 12.95
C LYS A 110 4.56 8.15 11.49
N ILE A 111 5.62 7.94 10.72
CA ILE A 111 5.56 8.07 9.27
C ILE A 111 4.90 6.81 8.73
N THR A 112 3.82 6.98 7.98
CA THR A 112 3.14 5.87 7.32
C THR A 112 2.80 6.26 5.89
N GLY A 113 2.82 5.28 5.00
CA GLY A 113 2.40 5.44 3.62
C GLY A 113 1.02 4.83 3.38
N THR A 114 0.40 5.29 2.29
CA THR A 114 -0.83 4.71 1.75
C THR A 114 -0.56 4.32 0.30
N VAL A 115 -0.71 3.04 -0.02
CA VAL A 115 -0.58 2.53 -1.38
C VAL A 115 -1.94 2.21 -1.95
N SER A 116 -2.16 2.55 -3.22
CA SER A 116 -3.40 2.24 -3.92
C SER A 116 -3.12 1.70 -5.33
N TRP A 117 -3.97 0.80 -5.79
CA TRP A 117 -4.00 0.32 -7.16
C TRP A 117 -5.40 -0.10 -7.58
N THR A 118 -5.62 -0.15 -8.88
CA THR A 118 -6.85 -0.68 -9.46
C THR A 118 -6.51 -1.90 -10.30
N LYS A 119 -7.20 -2.99 -10.10
CA LYS A 119 -7.12 -4.18 -10.93
C LYS A 119 -7.93 -3.97 -12.20
N VAL A 120 -7.35 -4.22 -13.38
CA VAL A 120 -7.99 -3.96 -14.67
C VAL A 120 -7.67 -5.07 -15.68
N GLU A 121 -8.41 -5.10 -16.78
CA GLU A 121 -8.10 -5.96 -17.94
C GLU A 121 -6.94 -5.35 -18.76
N GLU A 122 -6.04 -6.20 -19.25
CA GLU A 122 -4.96 -5.77 -20.15
C GLU A 122 -5.56 -5.18 -21.43
N GLY A 123 -5.14 -3.94 -21.76
CA GLY A 123 -5.63 -3.22 -22.93
C GLY A 123 -6.96 -2.49 -22.75
N ASP A 124 -7.66 -2.62 -21.61
CA ASP A 124 -8.82 -1.80 -21.31
C ASP A 124 -8.40 -0.34 -21.03
N LYS A 125 -8.73 0.54 -21.98
CA LYS A 125 -8.43 1.98 -21.86
C LYS A 125 -9.42 2.75 -21.00
N GLY A 126 -10.53 2.10 -20.62
CA GLY A 126 -11.50 2.64 -19.68
C GLY A 126 -11.09 2.43 -18.23
N TYR A 127 -10.08 1.58 -18.00
CA TYR A 127 -9.60 1.24 -16.66
C TYR A 127 -10.71 0.74 -15.73
N THR A 128 -11.60 -0.09 -16.27
CA THR A 128 -12.73 -0.66 -15.52
C THR A 128 -12.22 -1.60 -14.43
N PRO A 129 -12.56 -1.39 -13.16
CA PRO A 129 -12.11 -2.23 -12.08
C PRO A 129 -12.61 -3.68 -12.21
N LEU A 130 -11.73 -4.64 -11.94
CA LEU A 130 -12.02 -6.08 -11.92
C LEU A 130 -12.04 -6.59 -10.48
N ALA A 131 -13.21 -7.00 -10.00
CA ALA A 131 -13.41 -7.55 -8.67
C ALA A 131 -12.89 -8.99 -8.53
N GLY A 132 -12.55 -9.39 -7.29
CA GLY A 132 -12.30 -10.77 -6.91
C GLY A 132 -10.85 -11.22 -7.03
N SER A 133 -9.90 -10.32 -7.19
CA SER A 133 -8.48 -10.65 -7.02
C SER A 133 -8.10 -10.70 -5.54
N GLU A 134 -7.15 -11.59 -5.20
CA GLU A 134 -6.49 -11.63 -3.90
C GLU A 134 -4.99 -11.44 -4.06
N TRP A 135 -4.37 -10.84 -3.05
CA TRP A 135 -2.97 -10.43 -3.09
C TRP A 135 -2.23 -10.86 -1.84
N LYS A 136 -0.95 -11.18 -2.00
CA LYS A 136 0.01 -11.24 -0.92
C LYS A 136 0.80 -9.93 -0.89
N LEU A 137 0.66 -9.18 0.19
CA LEU A 137 1.53 -8.05 0.53
C LEU A 137 2.65 -8.58 1.41
N ALA A 138 3.91 -8.33 1.08
CA ALA A 138 5.03 -8.70 1.94
C ALA A 138 5.97 -7.51 2.18
N LYS A 139 6.40 -7.31 3.43
CA LYS A 139 7.45 -6.36 3.78
C LYS A 139 8.80 -7.07 3.71
N LEU A 140 9.76 -6.49 3.00
CA LEU A 140 11.11 -7.01 2.92
C LEU A 140 11.96 -6.54 4.11
N GLY A 141 12.91 -7.36 4.52
CA GLY A 141 13.92 -7.01 5.50
C GLY A 141 14.85 -5.89 5.01
N ALA A 142 15.81 -5.52 5.86
CA ALA A 142 16.75 -4.46 5.55
C ALA A 142 17.65 -4.75 4.33
N ASP A 143 17.84 -6.03 3.99
CA ASP A 143 18.55 -6.48 2.78
C ASP A 143 17.75 -6.27 1.48
N GLY A 144 16.43 -5.96 1.59
CA GLY A 144 15.54 -5.73 0.47
C GLY A 144 15.20 -6.97 -0.35
N THR A 145 15.48 -8.19 0.15
CA THR A 145 15.29 -9.46 -0.54
C THR A 145 14.48 -10.48 0.25
N ILE A 146 14.71 -10.60 1.56
CA ILE A 146 14.06 -11.58 2.41
C ILE A 146 12.74 -11.00 2.95
N GLU A 147 11.65 -11.76 2.85
CA GLU A 147 10.37 -11.37 3.45
C GLU A 147 10.48 -11.40 4.98
N ALA A 148 10.28 -10.27 5.62
CA ALA A 148 10.25 -10.16 7.08
C ALA A 148 8.85 -10.41 7.63
N GLN A 149 7.80 -10.04 6.87
CA GLN A 149 6.41 -10.17 7.25
C GLN A 149 5.52 -10.17 6.01
N SER A 150 4.38 -10.87 6.04
CA SER A 150 3.42 -10.86 4.93
C SER A 150 1.97 -10.92 5.40
N TRP A 151 1.07 -10.42 4.54
CA TRP A 151 -0.37 -10.35 4.75
C TRP A 151 -1.12 -10.70 3.47
N THR A 152 -2.33 -11.21 3.62
CA THR A 152 -3.30 -11.33 2.54
C THR A 152 -4.09 -10.02 2.41
N VAL A 153 -4.46 -9.68 1.18
CA VAL A 153 -5.32 -8.54 0.86
C VAL A 153 -6.36 -9.01 -0.15
N SER A 154 -7.61 -8.72 0.11
CA SER A 154 -8.72 -8.93 -0.83
C SER A 154 -9.65 -7.72 -0.80
N ASP A 155 -10.56 -7.62 -1.79
CA ASP A 155 -11.54 -6.53 -1.82
C ASP A 155 -12.25 -6.38 -0.47
N GLN A 156 -12.21 -5.18 0.11
CA GLN A 156 -12.84 -4.80 1.38
C GLN A 156 -12.43 -5.69 2.58
N SER A 157 -11.22 -6.28 2.54
CA SER A 157 -10.73 -7.09 3.64
C SER A 157 -10.56 -6.28 4.92
N ALA A 158 -10.98 -6.86 6.05
CA ALA A 158 -10.74 -6.28 7.37
C ALA A 158 -9.34 -6.64 7.89
N SER A 159 -8.74 -5.77 8.70
CA SER A 159 -7.43 -6.01 9.31
C SER A 159 -7.46 -7.18 10.30
N SER A 160 -6.43 -8.03 10.23
CA SER A 160 -6.12 -9.08 11.22
C SER A 160 -4.61 -9.28 11.30
N GLU A 161 -4.14 -10.26 12.07
CA GLU A 161 -2.71 -10.60 12.13
C GLU A 161 -2.12 -11.02 10.77
N THR A 162 -2.94 -11.65 9.93
CA THR A 162 -2.54 -12.20 8.62
C THR A 162 -3.17 -11.48 7.43
N THR A 163 -4.04 -10.48 7.66
CA THR A 163 -4.77 -9.76 6.63
C THR A 163 -4.58 -8.27 6.80
N TRP A 164 -4.23 -7.56 5.73
CA TRP A 164 -4.21 -6.10 5.70
C TRP A 164 -5.58 -5.59 5.26
N ALA A 165 -6.05 -4.52 5.91
CA ALA A 165 -7.32 -3.91 5.54
C ALA A 165 -7.22 -3.20 4.18
N ASP A 166 -8.19 -3.48 3.33
CA ASP A 166 -8.50 -2.65 2.18
C ASP A 166 -9.58 -1.63 2.58
N THR A 167 -9.30 -0.35 2.35
CA THR A 167 -10.18 0.76 2.74
C THR A 167 -10.91 1.39 1.55
N ASP A 168 -10.77 0.86 0.33
CA ASP A 168 -11.55 1.30 -0.83
C ASP A 168 -12.89 0.54 -0.88
N ASP A 169 -13.99 1.26 -1.04
CA ASP A 169 -15.34 0.67 -1.09
C ASP A 169 -15.69 0.09 -2.47
N THR A 170 -14.84 0.29 -3.47
CA THR A 170 -15.08 -0.13 -4.84
C THR A 170 -14.37 -1.45 -5.13
N ASN A 171 -15.10 -2.52 -5.40
CA ASN A 171 -14.51 -3.79 -5.77
C ASN A 171 -13.53 -3.65 -6.95
N GLY A 172 -12.37 -4.28 -6.84
CA GLY A 172 -11.28 -4.18 -7.81
C GLY A 172 -10.39 -2.95 -7.66
N LYS A 173 -10.68 -2.07 -6.69
CA LYS A 173 -9.79 -1.02 -6.24
C LYS A 173 -9.31 -1.31 -4.84
N PHE A 174 -8.05 -1.06 -4.59
CA PHE A 174 -7.39 -1.35 -3.33
C PHE A 174 -6.71 -0.11 -2.78
N THR A 175 -6.87 0.14 -1.50
CA THR A 175 -6.20 1.20 -0.75
C THR A 175 -5.75 0.69 0.60
N LEU A 176 -4.44 0.58 0.81
CA LEU A 176 -3.84 0.11 2.05
C LEU A 176 -3.16 1.26 2.77
N ALA A 177 -3.70 1.65 3.91
CA ALA A 177 -3.16 2.72 4.74
C ALA A 177 -2.31 2.18 5.90
N GLY A 178 -1.45 3.04 6.46
CA GLY A 178 -0.67 2.73 7.66
C GLY A 178 0.59 1.91 7.43
N LEU A 179 1.06 1.79 6.18
CA LEU A 179 2.29 1.09 5.85
C LEU A 179 3.52 1.82 6.44
N LEU A 180 4.29 1.13 7.26
CA LEU A 180 5.53 1.68 7.80
C LEU A 180 6.60 1.84 6.71
N PRO A 181 7.57 2.76 6.86
CA PRO A 181 8.68 2.90 5.94
C PRO A 181 9.39 1.58 5.64
N GLY A 182 9.76 1.40 4.38
CA GLY A 182 10.45 0.20 3.93
C GLY A 182 10.08 -0.22 2.52
N THR A 183 10.57 -1.38 2.12
CA THR A 183 10.31 -1.97 0.80
C THR A 183 9.29 -3.07 0.93
N TYR A 184 8.35 -3.09 -0.01
CA TYR A 184 7.25 -4.05 -0.07
C TYR A 184 7.19 -4.73 -1.42
N THR A 185 6.64 -5.93 -1.43
CA THR A 185 6.23 -6.64 -2.64
C THR A 185 4.75 -6.96 -2.59
N LEU A 186 4.11 -6.90 -3.75
CA LEU A 186 2.72 -7.25 -3.97
C LEU A 186 2.68 -8.32 -5.05
N THR A 187 2.06 -9.45 -4.77
CA THR A 187 1.94 -10.59 -5.71
C THR A 187 0.49 -11.07 -5.69
N GLU A 188 -0.10 -11.23 -6.86
CA GLU A 188 -1.45 -11.78 -6.97
C GLU A 188 -1.45 -13.27 -6.60
N THR A 189 -2.36 -13.66 -5.71
CA THR A 189 -2.54 -15.05 -5.29
C THR A 189 -3.80 -15.68 -5.86
N GLN A 190 -4.77 -14.85 -6.25
CA GLN A 190 -5.98 -15.24 -6.95
C GLN A 190 -6.33 -14.17 -7.99
N ALA A 191 -6.51 -14.59 -9.24
CA ALA A 191 -6.98 -13.69 -10.30
C ALA A 191 -8.51 -13.48 -10.22
N PRO A 192 -9.05 -12.38 -10.76
CA PRO A 192 -10.47 -12.23 -11.03
C PRO A 192 -11.02 -13.38 -11.85
N PHE A 193 -12.31 -13.70 -11.65
CA PHE A 193 -12.93 -14.77 -12.42
C PHE A 193 -12.87 -14.52 -13.95
N GLY A 194 -12.36 -15.49 -14.69
CA GLY A 194 -12.18 -15.40 -16.14
C GLY A 194 -10.87 -14.79 -16.61
N TYR A 195 -9.95 -14.53 -15.69
CA TYR A 195 -8.62 -13.97 -15.98
C TYR A 195 -7.49 -14.93 -15.62
N GLU A 196 -6.34 -14.79 -16.27
CA GLU A 196 -5.14 -15.55 -15.96
C GLU A 196 -4.47 -14.96 -14.72
N LEU A 197 -3.99 -15.84 -13.82
CA LEU A 197 -3.23 -15.41 -12.66
C LEU A 197 -1.96 -14.66 -13.08
N ASN A 198 -1.84 -13.44 -12.60
CA ASN A 198 -0.67 -12.61 -12.81
C ASN A 198 0.47 -13.04 -11.88
N LYS A 199 1.50 -13.67 -12.44
CA LYS A 199 2.65 -14.21 -11.70
C LYS A 199 3.74 -13.17 -11.40
N ASN A 200 3.54 -11.91 -11.80
CA ASN A 200 4.49 -10.85 -11.52
C ASN A 200 4.51 -10.47 -10.05
N THR A 201 5.68 -10.09 -9.59
CA THR A 201 5.85 -9.47 -8.28
C THR A 201 6.10 -7.98 -8.48
N TYR A 202 5.21 -7.17 -7.94
CA TYR A 202 5.29 -5.72 -7.97
C TYR A 202 6.01 -5.23 -6.72
N LYS A 203 6.99 -4.37 -6.89
CA LYS A 203 7.80 -3.84 -5.79
C LYS A 203 7.56 -2.35 -5.64
N PHE A 204 7.36 -1.89 -4.40
CA PHE A 204 7.27 -0.48 -4.08
C PHE A 204 7.99 -0.16 -2.77
N THR A 205 8.30 1.12 -2.57
CA THR A 205 8.91 1.62 -1.34
C THR A 205 8.00 2.65 -0.70
N VAL A 206 7.96 2.63 0.63
CA VAL A 206 7.40 3.68 1.48
C VAL A 206 8.57 4.50 1.99
N ASP A 207 8.60 5.78 1.63
CA ASP A 207 9.67 6.70 2.01
C ASP A 207 9.73 6.94 3.51
N SER A 208 10.93 6.95 4.09
CA SER A 208 11.14 7.08 5.53
C SER A 208 11.02 8.50 6.06
N THR A 209 10.91 9.49 5.19
CA THR A 209 10.84 10.90 5.57
C THR A 209 9.43 11.47 5.49
N ASN A 210 8.63 10.98 4.54
CA ASN A 210 7.32 11.54 4.25
C ASN A 210 6.22 10.50 3.96
N GLY A 211 6.56 9.19 3.93
CA GLY A 211 5.59 8.12 3.65
C GLY A 211 5.16 8.00 2.19
N SER A 212 5.79 8.74 1.27
CA SER A 212 5.43 8.67 -0.15
C SER A 212 5.71 7.30 -0.75
N ILE A 213 4.86 6.89 -1.70
CA ILE A 213 4.98 5.60 -2.38
C ILE A 213 5.71 5.77 -3.71
N THR A 214 6.71 4.91 -3.92
CA THR A 214 7.39 4.81 -5.21
C THR A 214 7.32 3.37 -5.71
N TRP A 215 6.63 3.15 -6.83
CA TRP A 215 6.57 1.86 -7.51
C TRP A 215 7.80 1.62 -8.37
N LYS A 216 8.31 0.40 -8.36
CA LYS A 216 9.29 -0.05 -9.34
C LYS A 216 8.57 -0.37 -10.65
N ALA A 217 9.11 0.10 -11.78
CA ALA A 217 8.53 -0.16 -13.10
C ALA A 217 8.37 -1.67 -13.38
N ASN A 218 7.21 -2.02 -13.98
CA ASN A 218 6.85 -3.37 -14.41
C ASN A 218 5.96 -3.26 -15.65
N GLU A 219 6.03 -4.21 -16.57
CA GLU A 219 5.29 -4.17 -17.86
C GLU A 219 3.75 -4.17 -17.69
N GLN A 220 3.25 -4.86 -16.65
CA GLN A 220 1.80 -4.92 -16.37
C GLN A 220 1.34 -3.92 -15.30
N LEU A 221 2.21 -2.98 -14.93
CA LEU A 221 1.90 -1.88 -14.04
C LEU A 221 1.96 -0.58 -14.82
N SER A 222 0.87 0.16 -14.84
CA SER A 222 0.82 1.49 -15.44
C SER A 222 0.39 2.54 -14.41
N ILE A 223 0.96 3.73 -14.52
CA ILE A 223 0.56 4.87 -13.68
C ILE A 223 0.03 5.95 -14.63
N VAL A 224 -1.26 6.25 -14.50
CA VAL A 224 -1.94 7.25 -15.34
C VAL A 224 -2.58 8.29 -14.44
N SER A 225 -2.17 9.55 -14.62
CA SER A 225 -2.66 10.68 -13.80
C SER A 225 -2.57 10.43 -12.28
N GLY A 226 -1.50 9.76 -11.84
CA GLY A 226 -1.27 9.44 -10.42
C GLY A 226 -1.98 8.20 -9.90
N THR A 227 -2.80 7.54 -10.71
CA THR A 227 -3.45 6.27 -10.35
C THR A 227 -2.65 5.10 -10.89
N THR A 228 -2.42 4.10 -10.04
CA THR A 228 -1.71 2.86 -10.40
C THR A 228 -2.72 1.81 -10.85
N TYR A 229 -2.45 1.18 -11.98
CA TYR A 229 -3.24 0.10 -12.55
C TYR A 229 -2.38 -1.14 -12.73
N ILE A 230 -2.92 -2.29 -12.33
CA ILE A 230 -2.30 -3.61 -12.53
C ILE A 230 -3.25 -4.45 -13.36
N SER A 231 -2.78 -4.91 -14.52
CA SER A 231 -3.61 -5.58 -15.49
C SER A 231 -3.43 -7.09 -15.50
N ASP A 232 -4.52 -7.80 -15.83
CA ASP A 232 -4.52 -9.22 -16.17
C ASP A 232 -4.97 -9.44 -17.59
N LYS A 233 -4.49 -10.55 -18.15
CA LYS A 233 -4.97 -11.08 -19.42
C LYS A 233 -6.29 -11.81 -19.21
N CYS A 234 -7.22 -11.62 -20.12
CA CYS A 234 -8.41 -12.44 -20.18
C CYS A 234 -8.00 -13.91 -20.37
N GLY A 235 -8.48 -14.77 -19.49
CA GLY A 235 -8.22 -16.21 -19.58
C GLY A 235 -8.98 -16.80 -20.77
N ALA A 236 -8.26 -17.58 -21.59
CA ALA A 236 -8.87 -18.37 -22.63
C ALA A 236 -8.80 -19.85 -22.23
N THR A 237 -9.91 -20.57 -22.34
CA THR A 237 -9.94 -22.01 -22.15
C THR A 237 -10.50 -22.68 -23.39
N SER A 238 -9.99 -23.87 -23.69
CA SER A 238 -10.56 -24.70 -24.73
C SER A 238 -11.66 -25.57 -24.15
N VAL A 239 -12.84 -25.53 -24.76
CA VAL A 239 -13.96 -26.38 -24.42
C VAL A 239 -14.30 -27.26 -25.61
N ASN A 240 -14.44 -28.55 -25.38
CA ASN A 240 -14.92 -29.46 -26.41
C ASN A 240 -16.46 -29.51 -26.35
N ILE A 241 -17.11 -28.91 -27.32
CA ILE A 241 -18.58 -28.97 -27.46
C ILE A 241 -18.92 -30.08 -28.46
N PRO A 242 -19.30 -31.28 -28.02
CA PRO A 242 -19.61 -32.37 -28.93
C PRO A 242 -20.95 -32.08 -29.66
N VAL A 243 -20.86 -31.77 -30.92
CA VAL A 243 -22.07 -31.61 -31.77
C VAL A 243 -22.16 -32.79 -32.74
N THR A 244 -23.29 -33.48 -32.72
CA THR A 244 -23.59 -34.55 -33.64
C THR A 244 -24.79 -34.14 -34.49
N LYS A 245 -24.63 -34.15 -35.80
CA LYS A 245 -25.71 -33.95 -36.78
C LYS A 245 -26.13 -35.28 -37.34
N SER A 246 -27.42 -35.59 -37.29
CA SER A 246 -28.03 -36.74 -37.99
C SER A 246 -29.16 -36.25 -38.84
N VAL A 247 -29.38 -36.91 -39.98
CA VAL A 247 -30.53 -36.70 -40.87
C VAL A 247 -31.49 -37.86 -40.64
N ARG A 248 -32.78 -37.58 -40.49
CA ARG A 248 -33.83 -38.58 -40.25
C ARG A 248 -34.72 -38.74 -41.45
N ASN A 249 -35.11 -39.97 -41.78
CA ASN A 249 -36.04 -40.35 -42.85
C ASN A 249 -35.60 -39.94 -44.26
N THR A 250 -34.35 -39.63 -44.47
CA THR A 250 -33.74 -39.32 -45.75
C THR A 250 -32.24 -39.54 -45.66
N ASP A 251 -31.58 -39.66 -46.82
CA ASP A 251 -30.12 -39.71 -46.89
C ASP A 251 -29.54 -38.30 -46.70
N TRP A 252 -28.25 -38.24 -46.33
CA TRP A 252 -27.53 -36.98 -46.26
C TRP A 252 -27.49 -36.34 -47.66
N PRO A 253 -27.80 -35.03 -47.78
CA PRO A 253 -27.80 -34.36 -49.06
C PRO A 253 -26.45 -34.40 -49.72
N LYS A 254 -26.47 -34.66 -51.06
CA LYS A 254 -25.29 -34.65 -51.92
C LYS A 254 -25.44 -33.59 -52.99
N ASP A 255 -24.31 -33.05 -53.44
CA ASP A 255 -24.21 -32.20 -54.62
C ASP A 255 -24.30 -33.01 -55.94
N ASP A 256 -24.25 -32.31 -57.04
CA ASP A 256 -24.29 -32.92 -58.37
C ASP A 256 -23.10 -33.81 -58.70
N GLU A 257 -22.00 -33.67 -57.93
CA GLU A 257 -20.78 -34.43 -58.02
C GLU A 257 -20.74 -35.63 -57.06
N GLY A 258 -21.79 -35.79 -56.26
CA GLY A 258 -21.95 -36.89 -55.30
C GLY A 258 -21.28 -36.68 -53.96
N SER A 259 -20.73 -35.50 -53.70
CA SER A 259 -20.14 -35.13 -52.41
C SER A 259 -21.19 -34.74 -51.39
N TYR A 260 -20.98 -35.06 -50.14
CA TYR A 260 -21.91 -34.66 -49.06
C TYR A 260 -21.94 -33.15 -48.88
N VAL A 261 -23.11 -32.55 -48.93
CA VAL A 261 -23.32 -31.13 -48.61
C VAL A 261 -23.19 -30.90 -47.08
N PRO A 262 -22.28 -30.07 -46.64
CA PRO A 262 -22.11 -29.86 -45.22
C PRO A 262 -23.22 -29.01 -44.60
N PHE A 263 -23.52 -29.29 -43.36
CA PHE A 263 -24.31 -28.39 -42.51
C PHE A 263 -23.38 -27.43 -41.77
N GLU A 264 -23.74 -26.15 -41.76
CA GLU A 264 -22.98 -25.13 -41.07
C GLU A 264 -23.57 -24.84 -39.70
N PHE A 265 -22.70 -24.71 -38.70
CA PHE A 265 -23.05 -24.26 -37.37
C PHE A 265 -22.24 -22.98 -37.05
N SER A 266 -22.84 -22.07 -36.31
CA SER A 266 -22.16 -20.89 -35.77
C SER A 266 -22.22 -20.90 -34.27
N ILE A 267 -21.17 -20.33 -33.65
CA ILE A 267 -21.14 -20.06 -32.21
C ILE A 267 -21.24 -18.56 -31.99
N VAL A 268 -22.02 -18.15 -31.01
CA VAL A 268 -22.17 -16.77 -30.62
C VAL A 268 -22.13 -16.67 -29.07
N ALA A 269 -21.46 -15.70 -28.57
CA ALA A 269 -21.52 -15.35 -27.15
C ALA A 269 -22.82 -14.58 -26.89
N THR A 270 -23.45 -14.79 -25.74
CA THR A 270 -24.64 -14.08 -25.29
C THR A 270 -24.48 -13.62 -23.84
N GLY A 271 -25.25 -12.63 -23.41
CA GLY A 271 -25.20 -12.04 -22.08
C GLY A 271 -24.44 -10.72 -22.04
N ASP A 272 -24.37 -10.12 -20.84
CA ASP A 272 -23.85 -8.76 -20.63
C ASP A 272 -22.38 -8.59 -21.04
N TYR A 273 -21.62 -9.67 -21.06
CA TYR A 273 -20.19 -9.68 -21.40
C TYR A 273 -19.90 -10.32 -22.77
N ALA A 274 -20.90 -10.54 -23.60
CA ALA A 274 -20.74 -11.21 -24.91
C ALA A 274 -19.68 -10.55 -25.81
N ALA A 275 -19.57 -9.23 -25.78
CA ALA A 275 -18.59 -8.49 -26.57
C ALA A 275 -17.12 -8.70 -26.11
N LYS A 276 -16.91 -9.21 -24.90
CA LYS A 276 -15.60 -9.50 -24.31
C LYS A 276 -15.26 -11.00 -24.31
N ALA A 277 -16.19 -11.84 -24.75
CA ALA A 277 -15.97 -13.29 -24.78
C ALA A 277 -14.85 -13.63 -25.77
N PRO A 278 -13.82 -14.40 -25.35
CA PRO A 278 -12.85 -14.93 -26.30
C PRO A 278 -13.56 -15.88 -27.27
N MET A 279 -13.51 -15.56 -28.53
CA MET A 279 -14.17 -16.33 -29.57
C MET A 279 -13.13 -17.02 -30.45
N PRO A 280 -13.40 -18.24 -30.98
CA PRO A 280 -12.52 -18.89 -31.92
C PRO A 280 -12.40 -18.08 -33.21
N GLU A 281 -11.27 -18.19 -33.91
CA GLU A 281 -11.04 -17.51 -35.18
C GLU A 281 -12.11 -17.86 -36.22
N ALA A 282 -12.52 -19.14 -36.25
CA ALA A 282 -13.59 -19.61 -37.12
C ALA A 282 -14.93 -19.62 -36.37
N LEU A 283 -15.82 -18.68 -36.69
CA LEU A 283 -17.17 -18.60 -36.11
C LEU A 283 -18.17 -19.55 -36.77
N LYS A 284 -17.81 -20.18 -37.86
CA LYS A 284 -18.62 -21.16 -38.60
C LYS A 284 -17.84 -22.47 -38.73
N ILE A 285 -18.54 -23.54 -38.46
CA ILE A 285 -18.03 -24.90 -38.53
C ILE A 285 -18.92 -25.72 -39.39
N SER A 286 -18.34 -26.43 -40.36
CA SER A 286 -19.05 -27.29 -41.30
C SER A 286 -18.95 -28.76 -40.88
N VAL A 287 -20.08 -29.45 -40.91
CA VAL A 287 -20.18 -30.86 -40.56
C VAL A 287 -20.74 -31.63 -41.73
N ALA A 288 -20.02 -32.62 -42.19
CA ALA A 288 -20.46 -33.58 -43.18
C ALA A 288 -19.97 -34.99 -42.84
N PRO A 289 -20.59 -36.08 -43.25
CA PRO A 289 -20.03 -37.43 -43.13
C PRO A 289 -18.68 -37.53 -43.85
N LYS A 290 -17.77 -38.32 -43.29
CA LYS A 290 -16.54 -38.65 -43.99
C LYS A 290 -16.81 -39.67 -45.08
N ALA A 291 -15.95 -39.73 -46.08
CA ALA A 291 -16.06 -40.75 -47.12
C ALA A 291 -16.11 -42.16 -46.52
N GLY A 292 -17.22 -42.88 -46.79
CA GLY A 292 -17.52 -44.22 -46.25
C GLY A 292 -18.34 -44.26 -44.95
N GLU A 293 -18.69 -43.10 -44.35
CA GLU A 293 -19.62 -42.99 -43.20
C GLU A 293 -21.03 -42.62 -43.71
N THR A 294 -22.08 -43.26 -43.16
CA THR A 294 -23.42 -43.12 -43.77
C THR A 294 -24.38 -42.22 -43.00
N ASP A 295 -24.28 -42.02 -41.69
CA ASP A 295 -25.41 -41.46 -40.94
C ASP A 295 -25.12 -40.42 -39.89
N ALA A 296 -23.88 -40.13 -39.52
CA ALA A 296 -23.56 -39.10 -38.56
C ALA A 296 -22.18 -38.48 -38.78
N ALA A 297 -22.12 -37.18 -38.86
CA ALA A 297 -20.87 -36.45 -38.80
C ALA A 297 -20.69 -35.88 -37.40
N LYS A 298 -19.49 -36.05 -36.82
CA LYS A 298 -19.13 -35.50 -35.51
C LYS A 298 -18.16 -34.34 -35.70
N LEU A 299 -18.48 -33.25 -35.07
CA LEU A 299 -17.52 -32.17 -34.89
C LEU A 299 -16.41 -32.63 -33.91
N ASN A 300 -15.18 -32.62 -34.36
CA ASN A 300 -14.04 -32.81 -33.52
C ASN A 300 -13.48 -31.41 -33.17
N ASN A 301 -13.70 -30.98 -31.96
CA ASN A 301 -13.10 -29.77 -31.32
C ASN A 301 -13.48 -28.43 -32.01
N ILE A 302 -14.28 -27.66 -31.32
CA ILE A 302 -14.39 -26.20 -31.48
C ILE A 302 -13.47 -25.54 -30.51
#